data_8e1fc097cd920bdeaad78b459f781eb2
#
_entry.id   8e1fc097cd920bdeaad78b459f781eb2
#
_cell.length_a   1.000
_cell.length_b   1.000
_cell.length_c   1.000
_cell.angle_alpha   90.00
_cell.angle_beta   90.00
_cell.angle_gamma   90.00
#
_symmetry.space_group_name_H-M   'P 1'
#
loop_
_entity.id
_entity.type
_entity.pdbx_description
1 polymer ?
#
loop_
_entity_poly.entity_id
_entity_poly.type
_entity_poly.pdbx_seq_one_letter_code
_entity_poly.pdbx_strand_id
1 'polypeptide(L)'
;IEHLQNCGLVSAVAILQMLDRNPGKSFADLRRALPTTYGSPTMSPYCADEEKYGVIDRIIAEVQADADSGQTVIGQKIVDVNTVNGVRFTLEDGSWGLIRASSNTPNLVVVVESPTAKKNTVGIFRDIERRLKAYNEVGEFDQKI
;
A
#
# COMPACT_ATOMS: atom_id res chain seq x y z
N ILE A 1 19.37 3.97 -16.02
CA ILE A 1 19.30 4.35 -14.57
C ILE A 1 18.07 3.71 -13.92
N GLU A 2 16.99 3.45 -14.67
CA GLU A 2 15.73 2.90 -14.12
C GLU A 2 15.86 1.52 -13.48
N HIS A 3 16.79 0.66 -13.94
CA HIS A 3 17.00 -0.68 -13.39
C HIS A 3 17.75 -0.73 -12.04
N LEU A 4 18.23 0.39 -11.52
CA LEU A 4 18.97 0.45 -10.26
C LEU A 4 18.12 0.82 -9.04
N GLN A 5 16.85 1.17 -9.23
CA GLN A 5 15.97 1.66 -8.15
C GLN A 5 15.70 0.63 -7.04
N ASN A 6 15.77 -0.66 -7.35
CA ASN A 6 15.57 -1.75 -6.37
C ASN A 6 16.88 -2.41 -5.90
N CYS A 7 18.02 -1.75 -6.08
CA CYS A 7 19.30 -2.26 -5.67
C CYS A 7 19.67 -1.73 -4.27
N GLY A 8 19.75 -2.61 -3.27
CA GLY A 8 20.13 -2.24 -1.91
C GLY A 8 21.48 -1.53 -1.81
N LEU A 9 22.43 -1.86 -2.68
CA LEU A 9 23.74 -1.19 -2.74
C LEU A 9 23.62 0.26 -3.19
N VAL A 10 22.81 0.53 -4.22
CA VAL A 10 22.53 1.90 -4.67
C VAL A 10 21.85 2.72 -3.58
N SER A 11 20.89 2.13 -2.88
CA SER A 11 20.21 2.77 -1.75
C SER A 11 21.21 3.09 -0.61
N ALA A 12 22.10 2.17 -0.30
CA ALA A 12 23.14 2.39 0.72
C ALA A 12 24.08 3.55 0.33
N VAL A 13 24.54 3.60 -0.92
CA VAL A 13 25.40 4.68 -1.41
C VAL A 13 24.64 6.02 -1.38
N ALA A 14 23.37 6.05 -1.78
CA ALA A 14 22.55 7.25 -1.72
C ALA A 14 22.38 7.78 -0.29
N ILE A 15 22.19 6.88 0.69
CA ILE A 15 22.10 7.24 2.13
C ILE A 15 23.44 7.82 2.61
N LEU A 16 24.58 7.21 2.26
CA LEU A 16 25.90 7.73 2.62
C LEU A 16 26.15 9.12 2.03
N GLN A 17 25.82 9.33 0.76
CA GLN A 17 25.90 10.65 0.12
C GLN A 17 24.98 11.68 0.78
N MET A 18 23.79 11.27 1.20
CA MET A 18 22.87 12.15 1.92
C MET A 18 23.46 12.60 3.27
N LEU A 19 24.10 11.68 4.02
CA LEU A 19 24.77 12.01 5.28
C LEU A 19 25.97 12.93 5.06
N ASP A 20 26.78 12.68 4.04
CA ASP A 20 27.94 13.52 3.67
C ASP A 20 27.52 14.96 3.33
N ARG A 21 26.38 15.13 2.63
CA ARG A 21 25.79 16.45 2.30
C ARG A 21 25.13 17.16 3.48
N ASN A 22 24.97 16.50 4.63
CA ASN A 22 24.35 17.04 5.83
C ASN A 22 25.29 16.88 7.06
N PRO A 23 26.46 17.56 7.06
CA PRO A 23 27.41 17.43 8.15
C PRO A 23 26.80 17.82 9.50
N GLY A 24 27.08 17.04 10.53
CA GLY A 24 26.55 17.27 11.88
C GLY A 24 25.13 16.75 12.13
N LYS A 25 24.47 16.13 11.12
CA LYS A 25 23.20 15.44 11.30
C LYS A 25 23.38 13.94 11.24
N SER A 26 22.74 13.23 12.16
CA SER A 26 22.60 11.77 12.07
C SER A 26 21.48 11.38 11.09
N PHE A 27 21.47 10.12 10.66
CA PHE A 27 20.35 9.58 9.88
C PHE A 27 19.01 9.73 10.62
N ALA A 28 19.01 9.58 11.94
CA ALA A 28 17.81 9.77 12.77
C ALA A 28 17.32 11.24 12.75
N ASP A 29 18.22 12.21 12.68
CA ASP A 29 17.86 13.63 12.57
C ASP A 29 17.19 13.92 11.22
N LEU A 30 17.76 13.39 10.16
CA LEU A 30 17.20 13.54 8.81
C LEU A 30 15.83 12.87 8.70
N ARG A 31 15.67 11.67 9.27
CA ARG A 31 14.38 10.97 9.30
C ARG A 31 13.32 11.77 10.08
N ARG A 32 13.68 12.35 11.22
CA ARG A 32 12.75 13.17 12.03
C ARG A 32 12.28 14.44 11.34
N ALA A 33 13.03 14.92 10.37
CA ALA A 33 12.64 16.08 9.55
C ALA A 33 11.61 15.75 8.46
N LEU A 34 11.36 14.46 8.19
CA LEU A 34 10.33 14.05 7.23
C LEU A 34 8.92 14.20 7.84
N PRO A 35 7.91 14.46 7.02
CA PRO A 35 6.52 14.45 7.47
C PRO A 35 6.18 13.12 8.15
N THR A 36 5.40 13.19 9.22
CA THR A 36 4.91 11.98 9.90
C THR A 36 3.79 11.36 9.06
N THR A 37 3.91 10.04 8.79
CA THR A 37 2.85 9.25 8.19
C THR A 37 2.50 8.06 9.09
N TYR A 38 1.30 7.54 8.93
CA TYR A 38 0.78 6.40 9.67
C TYR A 38 0.64 5.22 8.70
N GLY A 39 1.61 4.31 8.70
CA GLY A 39 1.60 3.12 7.86
C GLY A 39 1.16 1.87 8.63
N SER A 40 0.57 0.90 7.92
CA SER A 40 0.36 -0.46 8.42
C SER A 40 1.63 -1.30 8.27
N PRO A 41 1.73 -2.43 8.99
CA PRO A 41 2.57 -3.52 8.54
C PRO A 41 2.05 -4.05 7.19
N THR A 42 2.85 -4.87 6.51
CA THR A 42 2.36 -5.66 5.38
C THR A 42 1.44 -6.75 5.92
N MET A 43 0.21 -6.82 5.43
CA MET A 43 -0.79 -7.81 5.81
C MET A 43 -1.01 -8.76 4.64
N SER A 44 -1.01 -10.06 4.90
CA SER A 44 -0.94 -11.06 3.83
C SER A 44 -2.02 -12.13 4.00
N PRO A 45 -3.26 -11.90 3.51
CA PRO A 45 -4.26 -12.96 3.51
C PRO A 45 -3.87 -14.05 2.50
N TYR A 46 -4.11 -15.31 2.88
CA TYR A 46 -3.88 -16.43 1.98
C TYR A 46 -4.76 -16.32 0.73
N CYS A 47 -4.18 -16.64 -0.42
CA CYS A 47 -4.88 -16.81 -1.69
C CYS A 47 -4.00 -17.68 -2.59
N ALA A 48 -4.54 -18.81 -3.06
CA ALA A 48 -3.81 -19.77 -3.87
C ALA A 48 -3.22 -19.11 -5.14
N ASP A 49 -2.08 -19.64 -5.61
CA ASP A 49 -1.36 -19.04 -6.75
C ASP A 49 -2.20 -19.02 -8.03
N GLU A 50 -3.07 -20.01 -8.20
CA GLU A 50 -3.98 -20.15 -9.34
C GLU A 50 -5.11 -19.11 -9.31
N GLU A 51 -5.50 -18.63 -8.11
CA GLU A 51 -6.66 -17.78 -7.90
C GLU A 51 -6.31 -16.30 -7.70
N LYS A 52 -5.13 -16.02 -7.13
CA LYS A 52 -4.78 -14.68 -6.64
C LYS A 52 -4.83 -13.59 -7.71
N TYR A 53 -4.45 -13.88 -8.96
CA TYR A 53 -4.48 -12.90 -10.03
C TYR A 53 -5.92 -12.61 -10.47
N GLY A 54 -6.78 -13.63 -10.56
CA GLY A 54 -8.20 -13.45 -10.86
C GLY A 54 -8.94 -12.66 -9.77
N VAL A 55 -8.55 -12.83 -8.49
CA VAL A 55 -9.08 -12.00 -7.39
C VAL A 55 -8.64 -10.55 -7.57
N ILE A 56 -7.35 -10.32 -7.88
CA ILE A 56 -6.83 -8.97 -8.08
C ILE A 56 -7.52 -8.26 -9.25
N ASP A 57 -7.75 -8.94 -10.37
CA ASP A 57 -8.44 -8.34 -11.52
C ASP A 57 -9.87 -7.88 -11.15
N ARG A 58 -10.60 -8.68 -10.35
CA ARG A 58 -11.93 -8.29 -9.85
C ARG A 58 -11.87 -7.09 -8.90
N ILE A 59 -10.90 -7.05 -7.98
CA ILE A 59 -10.69 -5.92 -7.06
C ILE A 59 -10.31 -4.65 -7.82
N ILE A 60 -9.48 -4.74 -8.86
CA ILE A 60 -9.16 -3.61 -9.75
C ILE A 60 -10.45 -3.04 -10.34
N ALA A 61 -11.30 -3.91 -10.90
CA ALA A 61 -12.57 -3.49 -11.51
C ALA A 61 -13.51 -2.81 -10.50
N GLU A 62 -13.62 -3.36 -9.28
CA GLU A 62 -14.42 -2.75 -8.20
C GLU A 62 -13.91 -1.36 -7.83
N VAL A 63 -12.60 -1.23 -7.56
CA VAL A 63 -12.00 0.05 -7.15
C VAL A 63 -12.13 1.10 -8.25
N GLN A 64 -11.96 0.70 -9.52
CA GLN A 64 -12.14 1.59 -10.66
C GLN A 64 -13.61 2.05 -10.79
N ALA A 65 -14.56 1.14 -10.65
CA ALA A 65 -16.00 1.48 -10.69
C ALA A 65 -16.40 2.42 -9.54
N ASP A 66 -15.82 2.23 -8.35
CA ASP A 66 -16.04 3.14 -7.21
C ASP A 66 -15.48 4.54 -7.49
N ALA A 67 -14.28 4.63 -8.06
CA ALA A 67 -13.69 5.91 -8.45
C ALA A 67 -14.55 6.63 -9.50
N ASP A 68 -14.99 5.92 -10.53
CA ASP A 68 -15.78 6.46 -11.64
C ASP A 68 -17.21 6.91 -11.18
N SER A 69 -17.81 6.18 -10.23
CA SER A 69 -19.13 6.50 -9.68
C SER A 69 -19.09 7.52 -8.54
N GLY A 70 -17.90 7.91 -8.06
CA GLY A 70 -17.74 8.82 -6.93
C GLY A 70 -18.07 8.18 -5.57
N GLN A 71 -18.05 6.86 -5.47
CA GLN A 71 -18.12 6.15 -4.20
C GLN A 71 -16.99 6.57 -3.28
N THR A 72 -17.24 6.52 -1.97
CA THR A 72 -16.28 6.99 -0.98
C THR A 72 -15.73 5.84 -0.13
N VAL A 73 -14.45 5.92 0.20
CA VAL A 73 -13.78 5.10 1.23
C VAL A 73 -13.54 6.00 2.44
N ILE A 74 -14.00 5.60 3.61
CA ILE A 74 -13.95 6.42 4.85
C ILE A 74 -14.54 7.84 4.72
N GLY A 75 -15.52 8.04 3.82
CA GLY A 75 -16.14 9.33 3.55
C GLY A 75 -15.33 10.25 2.64
N GLN A 76 -14.28 9.77 1.99
CA GLN A 76 -13.44 10.50 1.03
C GLN A 76 -13.50 9.83 -0.34
N LYS A 77 -13.46 10.65 -1.40
CA LYS A 77 -13.42 10.15 -2.79
C LYS A 77 -12.07 9.54 -3.11
N ILE A 78 -12.09 8.56 -4.01
CA ILE A 78 -10.89 8.06 -4.67
C ILE A 78 -10.52 9.08 -5.76
N VAL A 79 -9.30 9.64 -5.67
CA VAL A 79 -8.81 10.67 -6.61
C VAL A 79 -7.77 10.12 -7.59
N ASP A 80 -7.21 8.95 -7.32
CA ASP A 80 -6.25 8.29 -8.21
C ASP A 80 -6.32 6.77 -8.04
N VAL A 81 -6.20 6.04 -9.15
CA VAL A 81 -6.14 4.58 -9.20
C VAL A 81 -4.97 4.15 -10.07
N ASN A 82 -4.00 3.46 -9.47
CA ASN A 82 -2.83 2.92 -10.15
C ASN A 82 -2.90 1.38 -10.18
N THR A 83 -2.84 0.79 -11.37
CA THR A 83 -3.00 -0.64 -11.61
C THR A 83 -1.74 -1.34 -12.15
N VAL A 84 -0.57 -0.73 -12.04
CA VAL A 84 0.69 -1.30 -12.56
C VAL A 84 1.05 -2.65 -11.93
N ASN A 85 0.74 -2.84 -10.64
CA ASN A 85 0.99 -4.10 -9.93
C ASN A 85 -0.10 -4.29 -8.84
N GLY A 86 -1.21 -4.87 -9.22
CA GLY A 86 -2.42 -4.88 -8.40
C GLY A 86 -3.14 -3.54 -8.47
N VAL A 87 -3.76 -3.09 -7.39
CA VAL A 87 -4.42 -1.79 -7.32
C VAL A 87 -3.94 -0.98 -6.12
N ARG A 88 -3.51 0.25 -6.38
CA ARG A 88 -3.31 1.26 -5.36
C ARG A 88 -4.27 2.41 -5.63
N PHE A 89 -5.15 2.67 -4.69
CA PHE A 89 -6.04 3.82 -4.74
C PHE A 89 -5.62 4.89 -3.74
N THR A 90 -5.78 6.16 -4.10
CA THR A 90 -5.44 7.32 -3.28
C THR A 90 -6.70 8.13 -3.01
N LEU A 91 -6.87 8.57 -1.77
CA LEU A 91 -8.00 9.38 -1.31
C LEU A 91 -7.65 10.87 -1.32
N GLU A 92 -8.66 11.74 -1.17
CA GLU A 92 -8.55 13.21 -1.21
C GLU A 92 -7.48 13.77 -0.24
N ASP A 93 -7.29 13.16 0.92
CA ASP A 93 -6.31 13.59 1.92
C ASP A 93 -4.90 13.01 1.71
N GLY A 94 -4.68 12.28 0.62
CA GLY A 94 -3.43 11.59 0.31
C GLY A 94 -3.27 10.22 0.99
N SER A 95 -4.25 9.78 1.79
CA SER A 95 -4.28 8.40 2.30
C SER A 95 -4.47 7.42 1.16
N TRP A 96 -3.88 6.24 1.27
CA TRP A 96 -3.95 5.25 0.20
C TRP A 96 -4.03 3.81 0.72
N GLY A 97 -4.60 2.93 -0.11
CA GLY A 97 -4.60 1.50 0.07
C GLY A 97 -3.99 0.80 -1.14
N LEU A 98 -3.23 -0.27 -0.90
CA LEU A 98 -2.65 -1.15 -1.92
C LEU A 98 -3.12 -2.57 -1.69
N ILE A 99 -3.53 -3.22 -2.77
CA ILE A 99 -3.83 -4.66 -2.81
C ILE A 99 -3.14 -5.23 -4.04
N ARG A 100 -2.30 -6.25 -3.87
CA ARG A 100 -1.63 -6.92 -4.99
C ARG A 100 -1.42 -8.41 -4.73
N ALA A 101 -1.17 -9.18 -5.77
CA ALA A 101 -0.70 -10.55 -5.62
C ALA A 101 0.76 -10.56 -5.13
N SER A 102 1.09 -11.48 -4.23
CA SER A 102 2.50 -11.77 -3.90
C SER A 102 3.15 -12.52 -5.06
N SER A 103 4.38 -12.15 -5.41
CA SER A 103 5.15 -12.85 -6.45
C SER A 103 5.81 -14.15 -5.94
N ASN A 104 5.94 -14.31 -4.62
CA ASN A 104 6.77 -15.36 -4.02
C ASN A 104 5.99 -16.35 -3.15
N THR A 105 4.77 -16.03 -2.78
CA THR A 105 3.96 -16.83 -1.84
C THR A 105 2.50 -16.88 -2.29
N PRO A 106 1.71 -17.91 -1.89
CA PRO A 106 0.29 -18.01 -2.19
C PRO A 106 -0.54 -17.06 -1.30
N ASN A 107 -0.27 -15.77 -1.43
CA ASN A 107 -0.90 -14.72 -0.64
C ASN A 107 -1.20 -13.50 -1.50
N LEU A 108 -2.14 -12.69 -1.03
CA LEU A 108 -2.22 -11.28 -1.40
C LEU A 108 -1.33 -10.45 -0.47
N VAL A 109 -1.07 -9.23 -0.86
CA VAL A 109 -0.34 -8.23 -0.07
C VAL A 109 -1.22 -7.00 0.06
N VAL A 110 -1.49 -6.61 1.30
CA VAL A 110 -2.26 -5.41 1.64
C VAL A 110 -1.40 -4.47 2.46
N VAL A 111 -1.34 -3.21 2.04
CA VAL A 111 -0.66 -2.12 2.76
C VAL A 111 -1.54 -0.88 2.71
N VAL A 112 -1.62 -0.16 3.82
CA VAL A 112 -2.34 1.11 3.91
C VAL A 112 -1.50 2.16 4.59
N GLU A 113 -1.64 3.41 4.16
CA GLU A 113 -0.94 4.54 4.76
C GLU A 113 -1.80 5.79 4.74
N SER A 114 -1.65 6.63 5.75
CA SER A 114 -2.29 7.94 5.82
C SER A 114 -1.27 9.00 6.27
N PRO A 115 -1.17 10.14 5.56
CA PRO A 115 -0.37 11.28 6.01
C PRO A 115 -1.09 12.11 7.07
N THR A 116 -2.38 11.88 7.31
CA THR A 116 -3.21 12.75 8.13
C THR A 116 -3.55 12.16 9.49
N ALA A 117 -4.00 10.89 9.57
CA ALA A 117 -4.42 10.30 10.83
C ALA A 117 -4.36 8.77 10.86
N LYS A 118 -3.92 8.22 12.00
CA LYS A 118 -3.91 6.76 12.22
C LYS A 118 -5.28 6.10 12.06
N LYS A 119 -6.37 6.77 12.44
CA LYS A 119 -7.74 6.24 12.26
C LYS A 119 -8.08 5.95 10.79
N ASN A 120 -7.49 6.70 9.86
CA ASN A 120 -7.74 6.53 8.42
C ASN A 120 -7.13 5.21 7.92
N THR A 121 -5.94 4.82 8.41
CA THR A 121 -5.34 3.51 8.07
C THR A 121 -6.26 2.36 8.50
N VAL A 122 -6.81 2.42 9.70
CA VAL A 122 -7.77 1.42 10.20
C VAL A 122 -9.03 1.38 9.35
N GLY A 123 -9.57 2.55 8.99
CA GLY A 123 -10.78 2.65 8.16
C GLY A 123 -10.59 2.10 6.75
N ILE A 124 -9.47 2.45 6.09
CA ILE A 124 -9.12 1.95 4.76
C ILE A 124 -8.89 0.44 4.82
N PHE A 125 -8.18 -0.07 5.83
CA PHE A 125 -7.99 -1.51 6.00
C PHE A 125 -9.31 -2.26 6.14
N ARG A 126 -10.26 -1.75 6.92
CA ARG A 126 -11.59 -2.36 7.07
C ARG A 126 -12.38 -2.40 5.76
N ASP A 127 -12.27 -1.38 4.93
CA ASP A 127 -12.88 -1.40 3.60
C ASP A 127 -12.25 -2.48 2.72
N ILE A 128 -10.92 -2.56 2.68
CA ILE A 128 -10.19 -3.60 1.95
C ILE A 128 -10.54 -5.00 2.48
N GLU A 129 -10.53 -5.20 3.81
CA GLU A 129 -10.90 -6.49 4.43
C GLU A 129 -12.32 -6.91 4.04
N ARG A 130 -13.28 -5.98 4.05
CA ARG A 130 -14.66 -6.23 3.64
C ARG A 130 -14.75 -6.68 2.18
N ARG A 131 -14.01 -6.03 1.27
CA ARG A 131 -13.96 -6.41 -0.15
C ARG A 131 -13.37 -7.81 -0.31
N LEU A 132 -12.22 -8.06 0.28
CA LEU A 132 -11.53 -9.34 0.16
C LEU A 132 -12.32 -10.49 0.77
N LYS A 133 -13.05 -10.30 1.87
CA LYS A 133 -13.94 -11.30 2.46
C LYS A 133 -15.15 -11.70 1.59
N ALA A 134 -15.48 -10.92 0.57
CA ALA A 134 -16.51 -11.30 -0.41
C ALA A 134 -16.04 -12.41 -1.38
N TYR A 135 -14.75 -12.70 -1.41
CA TYR A 135 -14.16 -13.73 -2.26
C TYR A 135 -13.83 -14.96 -1.44
N ASN A 136 -14.45 -16.09 -1.78
CA ASN A 136 -14.22 -17.38 -1.09
C ASN A 136 -12.78 -17.89 -1.23
N GLU A 137 -12.06 -17.45 -2.26
CA GLU A 137 -10.67 -17.77 -2.56
C GLU A 137 -9.68 -17.10 -1.60
N VAL A 138 -10.15 -16.10 -0.84
CA VAL A 138 -9.29 -15.32 0.07
C VAL A 138 -9.48 -15.83 1.49
N GLY A 139 -8.41 -16.32 2.08
CA GLY A 139 -8.37 -16.81 3.47
C GLY A 139 -8.12 -15.69 4.49
N GLU A 140 -7.78 -16.12 5.69
CA GLU A 140 -7.54 -15.20 6.81
C GLU A 140 -6.24 -14.41 6.62
N PHE A 141 -6.22 -13.21 7.19
CA PHE A 141 -5.03 -12.37 7.26
C PHE A 141 -4.03 -12.92 8.29
N ASP A 142 -2.75 -12.91 7.97
CA ASP A 142 -1.65 -13.23 8.90
C ASP A 142 -1.59 -12.26 10.08
N GLN A 143 -1.93 -11.00 9.85
CA GLN A 143 -2.04 -9.94 10.87
C GLN A 143 -3.02 -8.84 10.45
N LYS A 144 -3.49 -8.07 11.41
CA LYS A 144 -4.46 -6.96 11.22
C LYS A 144 -4.02 -5.72 12.03
N ILE A 145 -4.59 -4.56 11.71
CA ILE A 145 -4.37 -3.28 12.41
C ILE A 145 -5.63 -2.81 13.15
#